data_b992c32399265c40f4498874d49deab3
#
_entry.id   b992c32399265c40f4498874d49deab3
#
_cell.length_a   1.000
_cell.length_b   1.000
_cell.length_c   1.000
_cell.angle_alpha   90.00
_cell.angle_beta   90.00
_cell.angle_gamma   90.00
#
_symmetry.space_group_name_H-M   'P 1'
#
loop_
_entity.id
_entity.type
_entity.pdbx_description
1 polymer ?
#
loop_
_entity_poly.entity_id
_entity_poly.type
_entity_poly.pdbx_seq_one_letter_code
_entity_poly.pdbx_strand_id
1 'polypeptide(L)'
;MAAVIGNNVMLYWHRTDVDPEVDVAFACSTNCTFNVNVDQKEVTSQSSAWFREYKNDVATWSVNCDGLITLTGFSYLFMLDKQLSREPIEIKFVVDNGVDGLTIINGTCNISSLAINAPQKDVATYNISLQGTGAYNTTGTEVDPSGVIIVGSNPVKTKGYTASGGETSITFADTIGYACLYVSRGGVDAQNILTTGTPTGDDVKFISSTGVLTFGRPLEAGEYIRGLFQ
;
A
#
# COMPACT_ATOMS: atom_id res chain seq x y z
N MET A 1 -17.92 -12.12 13.58
CA MET A 1 -17.28 -10.96 12.92
C MET A 1 -16.95 -9.95 14.01
N ALA A 2 -15.67 -9.63 14.17
CA ALA A 2 -15.26 -8.51 15.02
C ALA A 2 -15.36 -7.23 14.18
N ALA A 3 -16.09 -6.22 14.66
CA ALA A 3 -16.14 -4.92 14.00
C ALA A 3 -14.92 -4.10 14.43
N VAL A 4 -14.28 -3.41 13.50
CA VAL A 4 -13.24 -2.43 13.82
C VAL A 4 -13.90 -1.23 14.49
N ILE A 5 -13.43 -0.87 15.68
CA ILE A 5 -13.94 0.28 16.42
C ILE A 5 -13.24 1.54 15.89
N GLY A 6 -13.94 2.64 15.73
CA GLY A 6 -13.40 3.90 15.20
C GLY A 6 -12.14 4.43 15.91
N ASN A 7 -11.90 4.04 17.17
CA ASN A 7 -10.68 4.38 17.91
C ASN A 7 -9.40 3.72 17.32
N ASN A 8 -9.58 2.73 16.46
CA ASN A 8 -8.49 2.01 15.82
C ASN A 8 -8.18 2.54 14.40
N VAL A 9 -8.77 3.67 14.04
CA VAL A 9 -8.53 4.33 12.76
C VAL A 9 -7.84 5.65 13.01
N MET A 10 -6.65 5.83 12.46
CA MET A 10 -5.82 7.01 12.66
C MET A 10 -5.26 7.53 11.35
N LEU A 11 -5.24 8.85 11.21
CA LEU A 11 -4.57 9.53 10.12
C LEU A 11 -3.25 10.14 10.62
N TYR A 12 -2.17 9.87 9.90
CA TYR A 12 -0.85 10.45 10.13
C TYR A 12 -0.42 11.26 8.93
N TRP A 13 0.25 12.37 9.18
CA TRP A 13 1.05 13.06 8.21
C TRP A 13 2.48 12.51 8.27
N HIS A 14 2.95 11.96 7.15
CA HIS A 14 4.31 11.45 7.02
C HIS A 14 5.23 12.60 6.62
N ARG A 15 6.09 13.00 7.55
CA ARG A 15 7.06 14.06 7.32
C ARG A 15 8.34 13.51 6.74
N THR A 16 8.58 13.79 5.47
CA THR A 16 9.82 13.48 4.75
C THR A 16 10.79 14.67 4.73
N ASP A 17 10.35 15.83 5.23
CA ASP A 17 11.12 17.07 5.31
C ASP A 17 12.04 17.15 6.54
N VAL A 18 12.05 16.13 7.39
CA VAL A 18 12.89 16.02 8.59
C VAL A 18 13.68 14.71 8.57
N ASP A 19 14.86 14.70 9.20
CA ASP A 19 15.71 13.52 9.36
C ASP A 19 15.91 13.23 10.84
N PRO A 20 15.51 12.04 11.36
CA PRO A 20 14.77 10.99 10.66
C PRO A 20 13.32 11.37 10.30
N GLU A 21 12.75 10.71 9.27
CA GLU A 21 11.35 10.85 8.90
C GLU A 21 10.42 10.53 10.08
N VAL A 22 9.36 11.30 10.27
CA VAL A 22 8.47 11.19 11.43
C VAL A 22 7.01 11.16 10.99
N ASP A 23 6.25 10.24 11.55
CA ASP A 23 4.80 10.21 11.42
C ASP A 23 4.15 11.08 12.51
N VAL A 24 3.49 12.15 12.11
CA VAL A 24 2.76 13.05 13.01
C VAL A 24 1.28 12.75 12.93
N ALA A 25 0.68 12.28 14.02
CA ALA A 25 -0.75 12.04 14.06
C ALA A 25 -1.52 13.36 13.87
N PHE A 26 -2.59 13.32 13.07
CA PHE A 26 -3.58 14.39 13.05
C PHE A 26 -4.27 14.42 14.42
N ALA A 27 -3.77 15.27 15.30
CA ALA A 27 -4.08 15.24 16.72
C ALA A 27 -5.56 15.40 17.00
N CYS A 28 -6.07 14.57 17.91
CA CYS A 28 -7.46 14.61 18.37
C CYS A 28 -8.48 14.52 17.22
N SER A 29 -8.18 13.76 16.16
CA SER A 29 -9.19 13.49 15.14
C SER A 29 -10.37 12.76 15.77
N THR A 30 -11.56 13.34 15.63
CA THR A 30 -12.81 12.78 16.13
C THR A 30 -13.49 11.93 15.08
N ASN A 31 -13.23 12.22 13.82
CA ASN A 31 -13.75 11.49 12.68
C ASN A 31 -12.81 11.60 11.49
N CYS A 32 -12.47 10.48 10.86
CA CYS A 32 -11.69 10.43 9.63
C CYS A 32 -12.39 9.51 8.63
N THR A 33 -12.52 9.96 7.41
CA THR A 33 -13.17 9.21 6.32
C THR A 33 -12.23 9.16 5.11
N PHE A 34 -11.95 7.96 4.65
CA PHE A 34 -11.24 7.71 3.39
C PHE A 34 -12.25 7.31 2.32
N ASN A 35 -12.30 8.04 1.21
CA ASN A 35 -13.23 7.81 0.11
C ASN A 35 -12.45 7.53 -1.17
N VAL A 36 -12.91 6.52 -1.90
CA VAL A 36 -12.43 6.22 -3.26
C VAL A 36 -13.62 6.23 -4.21
N ASN A 37 -13.53 7.00 -5.28
CA ASN A 37 -14.53 7.04 -6.33
C ASN A 37 -13.89 6.62 -7.64
N VAL A 38 -14.60 5.78 -8.39
CA VAL A 38 -14.19 5.33 -9.72
C VAL A 38 -15.26 5.76 -10.70
N ASP A 39 -14.92 6.60 -11.65
CA ASP A 39 -15.82 7.01 -12.71
C ASP A 39 -16.07 5.82 -13.63
N GLN A 40 -17.32 5.65 -14.04
CA GLN A 40 -17.74 4.59 -14.95
C GLN A 40 -18.23 5.17 -16.26
N LYS A 41 -17.65 4.69 -17.35
CA LYS A 41 -18.06 5.06 -18.70
C LYS A 41 -18.91 3.95 -19.30
N GLU A 42 -20.12 4.29 -19.80
CA GLU A 42 -20.96 3.36 -20.54
C GLU A 42 -20.30 2.98 -21.88
N VAL A 43 -20.17 1.69 -22.11
CA VAL A 43 -19.59 1.10 -23.33
C VAL A 43 -20.55 0.12 -23.99
N THR A 44 -21.86 0.29 -23.74
CA THR A 44 -22.91 -0.54 -24.30
C THR A 44 -22.84 -0.56 -25.83
N SER A 45 -22.82 -1.76 -26.40
CA SER A 45 -22.81 -1.99 -27.84
C SER A 45 -24.02 -2.82 -28.26
N GLN A 46 -24.24 -2.96 -29.58
CA GLN A 46 -25.31 -3.78 -30.09
C GLN A 46 -25.19 -5.26 -29.70
N SER A 47 -23.99 -5.72 -29.35
CA SER A 47 -23.71 -7.09 -28.85
C SER A 47 -24.01 -7.28 -27.35
N SER A 48 -24.25 -6.20 -26.60
CA SER A 48 -24.55 -6.25 -25.16
C SER A 48 -25.98 -6.74 -24.84
N ALA A 49 -26.72 -7.22 -25.85
CA ALA A 49 -28.11 -7.66 -25.76
C ALA A 49 -29.01 -6.57 -25.15
N TRP A 50 -29.67 -6.78 -24.05
CA TRP A 50 -30.56 -5.81 -23.40
C TRP A 50 -29.95 -5.15 -22.16
N PHE A 51 -28.67 -5.40 -21.87
CA PHE A 51 -27.99 -4.91 -20.65
C PHE A 51 -27.02 -3.79 -20.98
N ARG A 52 -26.93 -2.81 -20.08
CA ARG A 52 -25.89 -1.78 -20.15
C ARG A 52 -24.57 -2.33 -19.64
N GLU A 53 -23.50 -2.03 -20.38
CA GLU A 53 -22.13 -2.37 -20.00
C GLU A 53 -21.38 -1.11 -19.60
N TYR A 54 -20.64 -1.19 -18.50
CA TYR A 54 -19.83 -0.10 -17.97
C TYR A 54 -18.38 -0.53 -17.85
N LYS A 55 -17.48 0.39 -18.14
CA LYS A 55 -16.05 0.24 -17.93
C LYS A 55 -15.57 1.29 -16.93
N ASN A 56 -14.72 0.87 -16.00
CA ASN A 56 -14.08 1.80 -15.08
C ASN A 56 -13.13 2.72 -15.86
N ASP A 57 -13.17 4.01 -15.53
CA ASP A 57 -12.34 5.05 -16.12
C ASP A 57 -11.35 5.57 -15.07
N VAL A 58 -11.44 6.81 -14.66
CA VAL A 58 -10.51 7.44 -13.72
C VAL A 58 -10.94 7.17 -12.28
N ALA A 59 -9.98 6.76 -11.45
CA ALA A 59 -10.17 6.66 -10.00
C ALA A 59 -9.67 7.93 -9.31
N THR A 60 -10.44 8.41 -8.35
CA THR A 60 -10.07 9.53 -7.46
C THR A 60 -10.24 9.10 -6.01
N TRP A 61 -9.42 9.66 -5.13
CA TRP A 61 -9.55 9.39 -3.70
C TRP A 61 -9.39 10.66 -2.88
N SER A 62 -10.01 10.68 -1.71
CA SER A 62 -9.98 11.81 -0.79
C SER A 62 -10.04 11.36 0.66
N VAL A 63 -9.51 12.19 1.56
CA VAL A 63 -9.60 12.00 3.00
C VAL A 63 -10.22 13.24 3.62
N ASN A 64 -11.22 13.06 4.47
CA ASN A 64 -11.79 14.11 5.28
C ASN A 64 -11.56 13.78 6.75
N CYS A 65 -11.10 14.76 7.53
CA CYS A 65 -10.79 14.57 8.93
C CYS A 65 -11.27 15.76 9.75
N ASP A 66 -12.01 15.48 10.81
CA ASP A 66 -12.45 16.45 11.80
C ASP A 66 -11.71 16.21 13.10
N GLY A 67 -11.34 17.28 13.82
CA GLY A 67 -10.63 17.12 15.08
C GLY A 67 -10.65 18.36 15.94
N LEU A 68 -10.07 18.21 17.13
CA LEU A 68 -9.89 19.29 18.08
C LEU A 68 -8.54 19.97 17.85
N ILE A 69 -8.51 21.29 17.98
CA ILE A 69 -7.26 22.04 17.91
C ILE A 69 -6.53 21.90 19.25
N THR A 70 -5.30 21.39 19.21
CA THR A 70 -4.42 21.30 20.37
C THR A 70 -3.25 22.28 20.23
N LEU A 71 -2.72 22.74 21.35
CA LEU A 71 -1.55 23.64 21.36
C LEU A 71 -0.22 22.90 21.15
N THR A 72 -0.24 21.58 21.25
CA THR A 72 0.94 20.72 21.09
C THR A 72 0.64 19.59 20.10
N GLY A 73 1.58 19.30 19.21
CA GLY A 73 1.45 18.24 18.21
C GLY A 73 1.12 18.78 16.82
N PHE A 74 -0.04 18.46 16.30
CA PHE A 74 -0.48 18.90 14.98
C PHE A 74 -0.62 20.44 14.91
N SER A 75 0.17 21.08 14.06
CA SER A 75 0.11 22.51 13.85
C SER A 75 -0.73 22.84 12.63
N TYR A 76 -1.93 23.38 12.85
CA TYR A 76 -2.79 23.87 11.76
C TYR A 76 -2.13 25.00 10.96
N LEU A 77 -1.25 25.80 11.58
CA LEU A 77 -0.48 26.85 10.89
C LEU A 77 0.42 26.25 9.82
N PHE A 78 1.06 25.13 10.11
CA PHE A 78 1.89 24.43 9.14
C PHE A 78 1.06 23.92 7.96
N MET A 79 -0.15 23.41 8.22
CA MET A 79 -1.04 22.96 7.15
C MET A 79 -1.55 24.11 6.29
N LEU A 80 -1.78 25.29 6.88
CA LEU A 80 -2.08 26.50 6.13
C LEU A 80 -0.91 26.92 5.24
N ASP A 81 0.31 26.86 5.74
CA ASP A 81 1.52 27.15 4.98
C ASP A 81 1.69 26.19 3.79
N LYS A 82 1.52 24.88 4.02
CA LYS A 82 1.53 23.87 2.95
C LYS A 82 0.43 24.08 1.92
N GLN A 83 -0.76 24.49 2.35
CA GLN A 83 -1.85 24.84 1.43
C GLN A 83 -1.52 26.08 0.58
N LEU A 84 -0.93 27.10 1.18
CA LEU A 84 -0.52 28.34 0.48
C LEU A 84 0.63 28.08 -0.50
N SER A 85 1.61 27.27 -0.11
CA SER A 85 2.74 26.89 -0.97
C SER A 85 2.34 25.90 -2.07
N ARG A 86 1.13 25.32 -1.99
CA ARG A 86 0.63 24.27 -2.89
C ARG A 86 1.53 23.03 -2.92
N GLU A 87 2.19 22.76 -1.82
CA GLU A 87 3.02 21.58 -1.67
C GLU A 87 2.16 20.36 -1.29
N PRO A 88 2.35 19.24 -1.97
CA PRO A 88 1.67 18.00 -1.58
C PRO A 88 2.21 17.50 -0.25
N ILE A 89 1.37 16.78 0.48
CA ILE A 89 1.73 16.10 1.73
C ILE A 89 1.57 14.59 1.57
N GLU A 90 2.42 13.83 2.23
CA GLU A 90 2.27 12.39 2.31
C GLU A 90 1.48 12.01 3.56
N ILE A 91 0.49 11.15 3.39
CA ILE A 91 -0.35 10.69 4.48
C ILE A 91 -0.31 9.18 4.63
N LYS A 92 -0.50 8.73 5.87
CA LYS A 92 -0.73 7.33 6.23
C LYS A 92 -2.06 7.23 6.96
N PHE A 93 -3.01 6.55 6.35
CA PHE A 93 -4.28 6.22 6.98
C PHE A 93 -4.17 4.80 7.53
N VAL A 94 -4.20 4.67 8.83
CA VAL A 94 -3.95 3.42 9.55
C VAL A 94 -5.25 2.88 10.10
N VAL A 95 -5.54 1.62 9.79
CA VAL A 95 -6.65 0.87 10.37
C VAL A 95 -6.06 -0.29 11.17
N ASP A 96 -6.24 -0.25 12.49
CA ASP A 96 -5.86 -1.34 13.38
C ASP A 96 -7.07 -2.28 13.54
N ASN A 97 -6.94 -3.50 13.03
CA ASN A 97 -8.01 -4.50 13.16
C ASN A 97 -8.00 -5.23 14.53
N GLY A 98 -7.01 -4.94 15.38
CA GLY A 98 -6.93 -5.42 16.77
C GLY A 98 -6.60 -6.91 16.91
N VAL A 99 -6.48 -7.66 15.80
CA VAL A 99 -6.27 -9.12 15.82
C VAL A 99 -5.01 -9.52 15.05
N ASP A 100 -4.84 -9.05 13.80
CA ASP A 100 -3.81 -9.57 12.89
C ASP A 100 -2.85 -8.50 12.34
N GLY A 101 -2.94 -7.26 12.79
CA GLY A 101 -2.01 -6.21 12.40
C GLY A 101 -2.66 -4.93 11.88
N LEU A 102 -1.81 -4.07 11.34
CA LEU A 102 -2.18 -2.76 10.83
C LEU A 102 -2.36 -2.83 9.31
N THR A 103 -3.49 -2.35 8.83
CA THR A 103 -3.65 -1.99 7.42
C THR A 103 -3.31 -0.51 7.27
N ILE A 104 -2.35 -0.21 6.41
CA ILE A 104 -1.90 1.16 6.18
C ILE A 104 -2.20 1.52 4.73
N ILE A 105 -2.87 2.64 4.53
CA ILE A 105 -3.09 3.25 3.22
C ILE A 105 -2.18 4.47 3.13
N ASN A 106 -1.20 4.42 2.23
CA ASN A 106 -0.25 5.52 2.01
C ASN A 106 -0.58 6.22 0.70
N GLY A 107 -0.47 7.53 0.70
CA GLY A 107 -0.64 8.28 -0.53
C GLY A 107 -0.24 9.74 -0.40
N THR A 108 -0.01 10.35 -1.55
CA THR A 108 0.28 11.78 -1.66
C THR A 108 -1.01 12.54 -1.92
N CYS A 109 -1.24 13.63 -1.23
CA CYS A 109 -2.45 14.43 -1.38
C CYS A 109 -2.17 15.93 -1.30
N ASN A 110 -3.08 16.70 -1.83
CA ASN A 110 -3.12 18.16 -1.70
C ASN A 110 -4.19 18.56 -0.69
N ILE A 111 -3.94 19.59 0.10
CA ILE A 111 -4.92 20.15 1.00
C ILE A 111 -5.93 20.95 0.19
N SER A 112 -7.13 20.42 0.03
CA SER A 112 -8.20 21.07 -0.75
C SER A 112 -8.95 22.12 0.08
N SER A 113 -9.17 21.87 1.36
CA SER A 113 -9.73 22.84 2.29
C SER A 113 -9.23 22.62 3.72
N LEU A 114 -9.12 23.70 4.47
CA LEU A 114 -8.86 23.70 5.90
C LEU A 114 -9.76 24.75 6.55
N ALA A 115 -10.68 24.31 7.40
CA ALA A 115 -11.58 25.17 8.13
C ALA A 115 -11.30 25.09 9.63
N ILE A 116 -11.36 26.22 10.30
CA ILE A 116 -11.20 26.35 11.75
C ILE A 116 -12.49 26.93 12.31
N ASN A 117 -13.04 26.28 13.29
CA ASN A 117 -14.19 26.75 14.03
C ASN A 117 -13.81 26.99 15.49
N ALA A 118 -13.89 28.23 15.93
CA ALA A 118 -13.53 28.63 17.28
C ALA A 118 -14.73 29.31 17.97
N PRO A 119 -15.70 28.53 18.48
CA PRO A 119 -16.88 29.08 19.15
C PRO A 119 -16.50 29.74 20.48
N GLN A 120 -17.25 30.77 20.86
CA GLN A 120 -17.03 31.43 22.15
C GLN A 120 -17.39 30.47 23.29
N LYS A 121 -16.46 30.25 24.23
CA LYS A 121 -16.60 29.38 25.41
C LYS A 121 -16.65 27.86 25.13
N ASP A 122 -16.28 27.40 23.95
CA ASP A 122 -16.23 26.00 23.61
C ASP A 122 -14.86 25.63 23.00
N VAL A 123 -14.62 24.36 22.78
CA VAL A 123 -13.36 23.86 22.23
C VAL A 123 -13.27 24.20 20.76
N ALA A 124 -12.12 24.73 20.33
CA ALA A 124 -11.88 24.98 18.94
C ALA A 124 -11.67 23.67 18.16
N THR A 125 -12.31 23.57 16.99
CA THR A 125 -12.26 22.42 16.11
C THR A 125 -11.67 22.76 14.76
N TYR A 126 -11.15 21.79 14.07
CA TYR A 126 -10.75 21.92 12.67
C TYR A 126 -11.44 20.88 11.80
N ASN A 127 -11.60 21.19 10.52
CA ASN A 127 -11.97 20.28 9.46
C ASN A 127 -10.96 20.41 8.34
N ILE A 128 -10.38 19.30 7.90
CA ILE A 128 -9.44 19.25 6.78
C ILE A 128 -9.95 18.29 5.72
N SER A 129 -9.92 18.73 4.47
CA SER A 129 -10.19 17.90 3.31
C SER A 129 -8.93 17.77 2.46
N LEU A 130 -8.53 16.55 2.20
CA LEU A 130 -7.36 16.18 1.43
C LEU A 130 -7.80 15.50 0.14
N GLN A 131 -7.30 15.97 -0.98
CA GLN A 131 -7.55 15.38 -2.29
C GLN A 131 -6.30 14.59 -2.72
N GLY A 132 -6.46 13.30 -2.95
CA GLY A 132 -5.38 12.44 -3.41
C GLY A 132 -4.86 12.83 -4.79
N THR A 133 -3.55 12.70 -4.97
CA THR A 133 -2.88 12.84 -6.25
C THR A 133 -2.10 11.57 -6.57
N GLY A 134 -2.35 11.00 -7.74
CA GLY A 134 -1.80 9.70 -8.10
C GLY A 134 -2.46 8.52 -7.37
N ALA A 135 -1.86 7.35 -7.49
CA ALA A 135 -2.35 6.14 -6.84
C ALA A 135 -1.97 6.13 -5.34
N TYR A 136 -2.86 5.57 -4.52
CA TYR A 136 -2.52 5.21 -3.15
C TYR A 136 -1.97 3.78 -3.10
N ASN A 137 -1.18 3.46 -2.08
CA ASN A 137 -0.67 2.14 -1.80
C ASN A 137 -1.29 1.61 -0.51
N THR A 138 -1.60 0.32 -0.49
CA THR A 138 -2.06 -0.35 0.72
C THR A 138 -0.99 -1.33 1.19
N THR A 139 -0.67 -1.30 2.48
CA THR A 139 0.21 -2.27 3.14
C THR A 139 -0.51 -2.83 4.35
N GLY A 140 -0.41 -4.13 4.55
CA GLY A 140 -1.07 -4.83 5.66
C GLY A 140 -1.54 -6.22 5.24
N THR A 141 -1.92 -7.01 6.22
CA THR A 141 -2.55 -8.31 6.02
C THR A 141 -3.97 -8.23 6.54
N GLU A 142 -4.92 -8.59 5.71
CA GLU A 142 -6.30 -8.80 6.11
C GLU A 142 -6.63 -10.28 5.88
N VAL A 143 -7.20 -10.93 6.88
CA VAL A 143 -7.70 -12.30 6.75
C VAL A 143 -9.18 -12.23 6.41
N ASP A 144 -9.55 -12.72 5.23
CA ASP A 144 -10.95 -12.79 4.85
C ASP A 144 -11.72 -13.79 5.75
N PRO A 145 -13.06 -13.74 5.80
CA PRO A 145 -13.87 -14.66 6.62
C PRO A 145 -13.69 -16.15 6.28
N SER A 146 -13.08 -16.49 5.13
CA SER A 146 -12.75 -17.86 4.73
C SER A 146 -11.34 -18.27 5.14
N GLY A 147 -10.59 -17.41 5.82
CA GLY A 147 -9.23 -17.67 6.29
C GLY A 147 -8.16 -17.47 5.21
N VAL A 148 -8.51 -16.89 4.07
CA VAL A 148 -7.56 -16.49 3.03
C VAL A 148 -6.90 -15.19 3.45
N ILE A 149 -5.57 -15.18 3.50
CA ILE A 149 -4.81 -13.95 3.76
C ILE A 149 -4.87 -13.09 2.52
N ILE A 150 -5.61 -11.98 2.61
CA ILE A 150 -5.58 -10.93 1.59
C ILE A 150 -4.38 -10.06 1.90
N VAL A 151 -3.28 -10.32 1.23
CA VAL A 151 -2.12 -9.43 1.27
C VAL A 151 -2.51 -8.15 0.53
N GLY A 152 -2.45 -7.00 1.21
CA GLY A 152 -2.62 -5.70 0.55
C GLY A 152 -1.75 -5.63 -0.71
N SER A 153 -2.24 -5.00 -1.76
CA SER A 153 -1.65 -5.04 -3.10
C SER A 153 -0.26 -4.39 -3.13
N ASN A 154 0.73 -5.12 -2.63
CA ASN A 154 2.09 -4.88 -3.08
C ASN A 154 2.11 -5.11 -4.60
N PRO A 155 2.57 -4.17 -5.40
CA PRO A 155 2.60 -4.35 -6.84
C PRO A 155 3.40 -5.61 -7.16
N VAL A 156 2.78 -6.52 -7.91
CA VAL A 156 3.46 -7.74 -8.36
C VAL A 156 4.69 -7.34 -9.16
N LYS A 157 5.87 -7.72 -8.68
CA LYS A 157 7.13 -7.48 -9.38
C LYS A 157 7.51 -8.70 -10.19
N THR A 158 7.76 -8.51 -11.47
CA THR A 158 8.34 -9.54 -12.34
C THR A 158 9.82 -9.27 -12.47
N LYS A 159 10.64 -10.28 -12.19
CA LYS A 159 12.10 -10.24 -12.34
C LYS A 159 12.57 -11.32 -13.31
N GLY A 160 13.56 -10.96 -14.11
CA GLY A 160 14.23 -11.87 -15.02
C GLY A 160 15.74 -11.85 -14.80
N TYR A 161 16.38 -12.98 -14.97
CA TYR A 161 17.83 -13.16 -14.90
C TYR A 161 18.27 -14.20 -15.94
N THR A 162 19.33 -13.90 -16.68
CA THR A 162 19.97 -14.88 -17.57
C THR A 162 21.24 -15.37 -16.91
N ALA A 163 21.33 -16.67 -16.69
CA ALA A 163 22.44 -17.30 -15.99
C ALA A 163 23.72 -17.29 -16.84
N SER A 164 24.86 -17.09 -16.18
CA SER A 164 26.21 -17.27 -16.79
C SER A 164 26.67 -18.71 -16.72
N GLY A 165 26.06 -19.52 -15.85
CA GLY A 165 26.31 -20.94 -15.64
C GLY A 165 27.08 -21.22 -14.35
N GLY A 166 26.58 -22.18 -13.59
CA GLY A 166 27.16 -22.62 -12.32
C GLY A 166 26.65 -21.89 -11.08
N GLU A 167 25.82 -20.84 -11.23
CA GLU A 167 25.22 -20.14 -10.10
C GLU A 167 24.25 -21.05 -9.35
N THR A 168 24.37 -21.05 -8.03
CA THR A 168 23.42 -21.74 -7.12
C THR A 168 22.48 -20.76 -6.42
N SER A 169 22.69 -19.46 -6.57
CA SER A 169 21.82 -18.42 -6.04
C SER A 169 21.92 -17.13 -6.84
N ILE A 170 20.83 -16.37 -6.85
CA ILE A 170 20.76 -15.01 -7.41
C ILE A 170 20.08 -14.09 -6.41
N THR A 171 20.36 -12.79 -6.49
CA THR A 171 19.76 -11.79 -5.58
C THR A 171 18.97 -10.76 -6.38
N PHE A 172 17.72 -10.58 -5.99
CA PHE A 172 16.86 -9.49 -6.45
C PHE A 172 16.63 -8.50 -5.30
N ALA A 173 17.56 -7.57 -5.09
CA ALA A 173 17.56 -6.67 -3.94
C ALA A 173 16.26 -5.87 -3.78
N ASP A 174 15.59 -5.54 -4.86
CA ASP A 174 14.33 -4.81 -4.86
C ASP A 174 13.08 -5.68 -4.59
N THR A 175 13.28 -6.97 -4.30
CA THR A 175 12.23 -7.89 -3.83
C THR A 175 12.31 -8.19 -2.32
N ILE A 176 13.16 -7.46 -1.59
CA ILE A 176 13.23 -7.57 -0.13
C ILE A 176 11.87 -7.17 0.47
N GLY A 177 11.36 -8.01 1.37
CA GLY A 177 10.04 -7.84 1.97
C GLY A 177 8.87 -8.42 1.18
N TYR A 178 9.11 -8.90 -0.04
CA TYR A 178 8.08 -9.53 -0.87
C TYR A 178 8.03 -11.05 -0.64
N ALA A 179 6.88 -11.66 -0.90
CA ALA A 179 6.76 -13.11 -1.01
C ALA A 179 7.03 -13.54 -2.46
N CYS A 180 7.70 -14.67 -2.64
CA CYS A 180 7.88 -15.26 -3.97
C CYS A 180 6.67 -16.12 -4.31
N LEU A 181 5.92 -15.74 -5.34
CA LEU A 181 4.70 -16.44 -5.78
C LEU A 181 5.01 -17.49 -6.83
N TYR A 182 6.01 -17.25 -7.65
CA TYR A 182 6.29 -18.07 -8.82
C TYR A 182 7.75 -17.95 -9.25
N VAL A 183 8.35 -19.05 -9.66
CA VAL A 183 9.67 -19.08 -10.33
C VAL A 183 9.63 -20.08 -11.47
N SER A 184 10.15 -19.68 -12.63
CA SER A 184 10.43 -20.60 -13.73
C SER A 184 11.90 -20.56 -14.12
N ARG A 185 12.41 -21.71 -14.59
CA ARG A 185 13.77 -21.91 -15.07
C ARG A 185 13.72 -22.43 -16.49
N GLY A 186 14.32 -21.71 -17.44
CA GLY A 186 14.32 -22.11 -18.85
C GLY A 186 12.91 -22.36 -19.42
N GLY A 187 11.88 -21.74 -18.85
CA GLY A 187 10.48 -21.92 -19.23
C GLY A 187 9.74 -23.07 -18.50
N VAL A 188 10.41 -23.77 -17.57
CA VAL A 188 9.80 -24.82 -16.73
C VAL A 188 9.60 -24.27 -15.33
N ASP A 189 8.43 -24.53 -14.74
CA ASP A 189 8.09 -24.08 -13.40
C ASP A 189 8.90 -24.84 -12.34
N ALA A 190 9.34 -24.12 -11.30
CA ALA A 190 9.93 -24.75 -10.13
C ALA A 190 8.91 -25.68 -9.46
N GLN A 191 9.37 -26.86 -9.00
CA GLN A 191 8.48 -27.84 -8.35
C GLN A 191 7.93 -27.29 -7.02
N ASN A 192 8.80 -26.71 -6.20
CA ASN A 192 8.41 -26.10 -4.94
C ASN A 192 9.15 -24.79 -4.70
N ILE A 193 8.50 -23.83 -4.08
CA ILE A 193 9.10 -22.61 -3.56
C ILE A 193 9.17 -22.73 -2.04
N LEU A 194 10.38 -22.92 -1.53
CA LEU A 194 10.64 -23.13 -0.11
C LEU A 194 10.94 -21.80 0.58
N THR A 195 10.45 -21.65 1.81
CA THR A 195 10.85 -20.55 2.71
C THR A 195 11.91 -20.97 3.72
N THR A 196 11.97 -22.28 4.00
CA THR A 196 12.95 -22.89 4.94
C THR A 196 13.55 -24.15 4.34
N GLY A 197 14.64 -24.64 4.91
CA GLY A 197 15.31 -25.86 4.44
C GLY A 197 16.28 -25.63 3.28
N THR A 198 16.80 -26.71 2.70
CA THR A 198 17.71 -26.71 1.57
C THR A 198 16.97 -27.18 0.32
N PRO A 199 16.92 -26.42 -0.77
CA PRO A 199 16.28 -26.84 -2.01
C PRO A 199 17.05 -28.00 -2.65
N THR A 200 16.36 -28.90 -3.34
CA THR A 200 16.93 -30.06 -4.05
C THR A 200 16.30 -30.16 -5.43
N GLY A 201 17.05 -30.67 -6.42
CA GLY A 201 16.54 -30.83 -7.78
C GLY A 201 16.06 -29.51 -8.39
N ASP A 202 14.79 -29.46 -8.78
CA ASP A 202 14.14 -28.28 -9.37
C ASP A 202 13.40 -27.42 -8.36
N ASP A 203 13.58 -27.67 -7.06
CA ASP A 203 13.08 -26.78 -6.02
C ASP A 203 13.88 -25.48 -5.96
N VAL A 204 13.23 -24.43 -5.51
CA VAL A 204 13.87 -23.14 -5.24
C VAL A 204 13.53 -22.71 -3.82
N LYS A 205 14.44 -21.95 -3.19
CA LYS A 205 14.22 -21.31 -1.91
C LYS A 205 14.33 -19.81 -2.06
N PHE A 206 13.35 -19.08 -1.57
CA PHE A 206 13.38 -17.63 -1.53
C PHE A 206 13.46 -17.12 -0.09
N ILE A 207 14.38 -16.20 0.16
CA ILE A 207 14.55 -15.53 1.46
C ILE A 207 14.10 -14.09 1.32
N SER A 208 12.91 -13.80 1.77
CA SER A 208 12.27 -12.47 1.66
C SER A 208 13.08 -11.36 2.31
N SER A 209 13.77 -11.61 3.43
CA SER A 209 14.57 -10.61 4.14
C SER A 209 15.84 -10.17 3.37
N THR A 210 16.28 -10.93 2.39
CA THR A 210 17.51 -10.65 1.62
C THR A 210 17.28 -10.58 0.12
N GLY A 211 16.10 -10.97 -0.37
CA GLY A 211 15.78 -11.06 -1.81
C GLY A 211 16.57 -12.16 -2.53
N VAL A 212 17.12 -13.16 -1.81
CA VAL A 212 17.95 -14.23 -2.38
C VAL A 212 17.08 -15.41 -2.78
N LEU A 213 17.24 -15.83 -4.04
CA LEU A 213 16.69 -17.04 -4.61
C LEU A 213 17.81 -18.08 -4.72
N THR A 214 17.68 -19.22 -4.04
CA THR A 214 18.63 -20.34 -4.05
C THR A 214 18.03 -21.51 -4.79
N PHE A 215 18.82 -22.20 -5.61
CA PHE A 215 18.40 -23.29 -6.49
C PHE A 215 18.90 -24.63 -5.95
N GLY A 216 18.10 -25.68 -6.10
CA GLY A 216 18.46 -27.02 -5.70
C GLY A 216 19.52 -27.68 -6.63
N ARG A 217 19.68 -27.19 -7.85
CA ARG A 217 20.78 -27.52 -8.76
C ARG A 217 21.37 -26.23 -9.38
N PRO A 218 22.68 -26.22 -9.76
CA PRO A 218 23.29 -25.08 -10.43
C PRO A 218 22.55 -24.68 -11.72
N LEU A 219 22.59 -23.40 -12.05
CA LEU A 219 22.03 -22.89 -13.31
C LEU A 219 22.93 -23.21 -14.48
N GLU A 220 22.33 -23.45 -15.63
CA GLU A 220 23.08 -23.64 -16.90
C GLU A 220 23.32 -22.30 -17.59
N ALA A 221 24.41 -22.19 -18.36
CA ALA A 221 24.69 -20.96 -19.09
C ALA A 221 23.58 -20.66 -20.11
N GLY A 222 23.04 -19.44 -20.07
CA GLY A 222 21.94 -19.02 -20.92
C GLY A 222 20.55 -19.42 -20.38
N GLU A 223 20.48 -20.13 -19.26
CA GLU A 223 19.19 -20.45 -18.62
C GLU A 223 18.52 -19.16 -18.13
N TYR A 224 17.26 -18.94 -18.52
CA TYR A 224 16.51 -17.76 -18.15
C TYR A 224 15.63 -18.06 -16.93
N ILE A 225 15.83 -17.27 -15.87
CA ILE A 225 15.05 -17.35 -14.65
C ILE A 225 14.03 -16.22 -14.64
N ARG A 226 12.78 -16.55 -14.39
CA ARG A 226 11.71 -15.56 -14.18
C ARG A 226 11.08 -15.78 -12.83
N GLY A 227 11.01 -14.71 -12.03
CA GLY A 227 10.34 -14.72 -10.72
C GLY A 227 9.18 -13.72 -10.67
N LEU A 228 8.12 -14.07 -9.96
CA LEU A 228 6.99 -13.21 -9.59
C LEU A 228 7.00 -13.05 -8.07
N PHE A 229 6.94 -11.81 -7.59
CA PHE A 229 7.02 -11.44 -6.19
C PHE A 229 5.89 -10.47 -5.83
N GLN A 230 5.29 -10.64 -4.63
CA GLN A 230 4.19 -9.80 -4.13
C GLN A 230 4.34 -9.54 -2.63
#